data_53dca818ee0b96bad670fccfbf6bd600
#
_entry.id   53dca818ee0b96bad670fccfbf6bd600
#
_cell.length_a   1.000
_cell.length_b   1.000
_cell.length_c   1.000
_cell.angle_alpha   90.00
_cell.angle_beta   90.00
_cell.angle_gamma   90.00
#
_symmetry.space_group_name_H-M   'P 1'
#
loop_
_entity.id
_entity.type
_entity.pdbx_description
1 polymer ?
#
loop_
_entity_poly.entity_id
_entity_poly.type
_entity_poly.pdbx_seq_one_letter_code
_entity_poly.pdbx_strand_id
1 'polypeptide(L)'
;MYKRQIKSAVEFGMDKNNIFKMYDFVGGRFSVWGSVGLSVSLAVGYENFEKFLRGANKMDEHFKVSNFEKNIPVCLALISIWYNNFMNCETEAVLPYSEYLKFLPHYLQQMFMESNGKCIDRFSEKVDYQTGTIVWGGTGTNSQHAFFQLLHQGTKLIPCDFIGFKSSLHGNDDSHDKLMSNFVAQTQALMVGGSMGDNPFRKFKGNNPSNTILFDKVSPESLGCLLYTSDAADEGV
;
A
#
# COMPACT_ATOMS: atom_id res chain seq x y z
N MET A 1 -15.11 -22.23 13.62
CA MET A 1 -15.78 -21.02 13.08
C MET A 1 -16.67 -21.35 11.88
N TYR A 2 -16.18 -21.98 10.84
CA TYR A 2 -16.88 -22.30 9.58
C TYR A 2 -18.21 -23.07 9.74
N LYS A 3 -18.26 -24.17 10.53
CA LYS A 3 -19.51 -24.92 10.77
C LYS A 3 -20.62 -24.06 11.40
N ARG A 4 -20.25 -23.10 12.22
CA ARG A 4 -21.20 -22.18 12.88
C ARG A 4 -21.76 -21.16 11.89
N GLN A 5 -20.92 -20.71 10.93
CA GLN A 5 -21.33 -19.78 9.85
C GLN A 5 -22.32 -20.43 8.88
N ILE A 6 -22.09 -21.70 8.48
CA ILE A 6 -23.04 -22.43 7.62
C ILE A 6 -24.40 -22.58 8.30
N LYS A 7 -24.42 -22.93 9.60
CA LYS A 7 -25.67 -23.06 10.34
C LYS A 7 -26.45 -21.75 10.34
N SER A 8 -25.83 -20.66 10.68
CA SER A 8 -26.46 -19.33 10.70
C SER A 8 -26.93 -18.87 9.31
N ALA A 9 -26.17 -19.15 8.25
CA ALA A 9 -26.56 -18.82 6.87
C ALA A 9 -27.78 -19.62 6.41
N VAL A 10 -27.86 -20.91 6.76
CA VAL A 10 -29.01 -21.76 6.44
C VAL A 10 -30.23 -21.35 7.27
N GLU A 11 -30.05 -21.01 8.55
CA GLU A 11 -31.13 -20.49 9.40
C GLU A 11 -31.67 -19.14 8.86
N PHE A 12 -30.80 -18.33 8.23
CA PHE A 12 -31.20 -17.10 7.53
C PHE A 12 -31.95 -17.35 6.20
N GLY A 13 -31.97 -18.60 5.70
CA GLY A 13 -32.67 -18.99 4.47
C GLY A 13 -31.76 -19.18 3.25
N MET A 14 -30.45 -19.22 3.41
CA MET A 14 -29.49 -19.49 2.33
C MET A 14 -29.54 -20.98 1.94
N ASP A 15 -29.56 -21.29 0.64
CA ASP A 15 -29.29 -22.63 0.14
C ASP A 15 -27.82 -23.00 0.39
N LYS A 16 -27.58 -24.20 0.92
CA LYS A 16 -26.24 -24.71 1.19
C LYS A 16 -25.34 -24.73 -0.04
N ASN A 17 -25.91 -24.92 -1.24
CA ASN A 17 -25.17 -24.91 -2.50
C ASN A 17 -24.64 -23.54 -2.88
N ASN A 18 -25.19 -22.47 -2.28
CA ASN A 18 -24.78 -21.09 -2.50
C ASN A 18 -23.83 -20.57 -1.39
N ILE A 19 -23.35 -21.46 -0.51
CA ILE A 19 -22.43 -21.11 0.56
C ILE A 19 -21.01 -21.52 0.16
N PHE A 20 -20.17 -20.54 -0.13
CA PHE A 20 -18.79 -20.76 -0.52
C PHE A 20 -17.89 -20.81 0.73
N LYS A 21 -17.00 -21.81 0.76
CA LYS A 21 -16.10 -22.04 1.88
C LYS A 21 -15.04 -20.95 1.95
N MET A 22 -14.90 -20.32 3.11
CA MET A 22 -13.73 -19.53 3.48
C MET A 22 -12.84 -20.36 4.40
N TYR A 23 -11.56 -20.45 4.08
CA TYR A 23 -10.61 -21.23 4.87
C TYR A 23 -10.19 -20.49 6.12
N ASP A 24 -9.94 -21.22 7.22
CA ASP A 24 -9.64 -20.62 8.53
C ASP A 24 -8.28 -19.91 8.58
N PHE A 25 -7.37 -20.22 7.64
CA PHE A 25 -6.08 -19.59 7.49
C PHE A 25 -6.14 -18.29 6.67
N VAL A 26 -7.28 -17.94 6.07
CA VAL A 26 -7.45 -16.70 5.33
C VAL A 26 -7.95 -15.61 6.28
N GLY A 27 -7.10 -14.64 6.59
CA GLY A 27 -7.47 -13.46 7.38
C GLY A 27 -8.48 -12.57 6.65
N GLY A 28 -9.32 -11.84 7.41
CA GLY A 28 -10.37 -11.00 6.84
C GLY A 28 -9.83 -9.93 5.86
N ARG A 29 -8.73 -9.26 6.23
CA ARG A 29 -8.09 -8.21 5.43
C ARG A 29 -7.44 -8.71 4.14
N PHE A 30 -7.14 -10.01 4.06
CA PHE A 30 -6.58 -10.70 2.90
C PHE A 30 -7.61 -11.58 2.16
N SER A 31 -8.88 -11.53 2.55
CA SER A 31 -9.91 -12.43 2.07
C SER A 31 -10.36 -12.16 0.62
N VAL A 32 -9.96 -11.03 0.04
CA VAL A 32 -10.24 -10.70 -1.37
C VAL A 32 -9.67 -11.74 -2.35
N TRP A 33 -8.60 -12.44 -1.96
CA TRP A 33 -7.99 -13.52 -2.76
C TRP A 33 -8.81 -14.81 -2.77
N GLY A 34 -9.72 -14.96 -1.82
CA GLY A 34 -10.57 -16.16 -1.66
C GLY A 34 -12.01 -15.93 -2.05
N SER A 35 -12.92 -16.72 -1.44
CA SER A 35 -14.36 -16.70 -1.73
C SER A 35 -15.05 -15.35 -1.47
N VAL A 36 -14.51 -14.51 -0.60
CA VAL A 36 -15.00 -13.14 -0.37
C VAL A 36 -14.83 -12.26 -1.61
N GLY A 37 -13.80 -12.53 -2.42
CA GLY A 37 -13.58 -11.88 -3.72
C GLY A 37 -14.65 -12.14 -4.77
N LEU A 38 -15.60 -13.06 -4.54
CA LEU A 38 -16.72 -13.30 -5.46
C LEU A 38 -17.50 -12.00 -5.72
N SER A 39 -17.71 -11.15 -4.72
CA SER A 39 -18.38 -9.85 -4.89
C SER A 39 -17.62 -8.93 -5.85
N VAL A 40 -16.30 -8.94 -5.78
CA VAL A 40 -15.44 -8.19 -6.72
C VAL A 40 -15.51 -8.82 -8.11
N SER A 41 -15.43 -10.16 -8.21
CA SER A 41 -15.55 -10.87 -9.48
C SER A 41 -16.87 -10.59 -10.21
N LEU A 42 -17.98 -10.52 -9.47
CA LEU A 42 -19.28 -10.17 -10.02
C LEU A 42 -19.35 -8.70 -10.49
N ALA A 43 -18.69 -7.79 -9.77
CA ALA A 43 -18.70 -6.37 -10.10
C ALA A 43 -17.84 -6.01 -11.32
N VAL A 44 -16.64 -6.64 -11.46
CA VAL A 44 -15.66 -6.30 -12.50
C VAL A 44 -15.60 -7.32 -13.65
N GLY A 45 -16.30 -8.44 -13.53
CA GLY A 45 -16.25 -9.58 -14.43
C GLY A 45 -15.10 -10.55 -14.11
N TYR A 46 -15.33 -11.84 -14.38
CA TYR A 46 -14.39 -12.91 -14.04
C TYR A 46 -12.99 -12.72 -14.64
N GLU A 47 -12.90 -12.32 -15.89
CA GLU A 47 -11.60 -12.11 -16.55
C GLU A 47 -10.74 -11.03 -15.88
N ASN A 48 -11.36 -9.95 -15.43
CA ASN A 48 -10.64 -8.90 -14.71
C ASN A 48 -10.25 -9.36 -13.30
N PHE A 49 -11.11 -10.11 -12.64
CA PHE A 49 -10.77 -10.70 -11.35
C PHE A 49 -9.64 -11.72 -11.48
N GLU A 50 -9.62 -12.54 -12.53
CA GLU A 50 -8.51 -13.47 -12.80
C GLU A 50 -7.18 -12.71 -13.03
N LYS A 51 -7.21 -11.59 -13.79
CA LYS A 51 -6.03 -10.73 -13.97
C LYS A 51 -5.54 -10.17 -12.64
N PHE A 52 -6.46 -9.78 -11.75
CA PHE A 52 -6.14 -9.31 -10.41
C PHE A 52 -5.43 -10.39 -9.58
N LEU A 53 -5.96 -11.62 -9.55
CA LEU A 53 -5.32 -12.76 -8.90
C LEU A 53 -3.95 -13.09 -9.51
N ARG A 54 -3.83 -12.97 -10.84
CA ARG A 54 -2.55 -13.17 -11.55
C ARG A 54 -1.50 -12.16 -11.14
N GLY A 55 -1.89 -10.89 -10.90
CA GLY A 55 -1.00 -9.86 -10.37
C GLY A 55 -0.45 -10.21 -8.99
N ALA A 56 -1.31 -10.69 -8.10
CA ALA A 56 -0.91 -11.18 -6.79
C ALA A 56 0.04 -12.38 -6.89
N ASN A 57 -0.29 -13.36 -7.73
CA ASN A 57 0.58 -14.53 -7.95
C ASN A 57 1.96 -14.18 -8.50
N LYS A 58 2.06 -13.19 -9.40
CA LYS A 58 3.36 -12.69 -9.88
C LYS A 58 4.23 -12.14 -8.76
N MET A 59 3.64 -11.41 -7.81
CA MET A 59 4.38 -10.88 -6.68
C MET A 59 4.73 -11.99 -5.68
N ASP A 60 3.85 -12.96 -5.46
CA ASP A 60 4.12 -14.14 -4.65
C ASP A 60 5.31 -14.96 -5.18
N GLU A 61 5.35 -15.19 -6.48
CA GLU A 61 6.51 -15.85 -7.12
C GLU A 61 7.78 -14.99 -7.00
N HIS A 62 7.68 -13.67 -7.22
CA HIS A 62 8.80 -12.77 -7.01
C HIS A 62 9.32 -12.83 -5.57
N PHE A 63 8.44 -12.83 -4.58
CA PHE A 63 8.79 -12.94 -3.16
C PHE A 63 9.54 -14.23 -2.85
N LYS A 64 9.10 -15.37 -3.41
CA LYS A 64 9.69 -16.69 -3.18
C LYS A 64 11.07 -16.87 -3.80
N VAL A 65 11.29 -16.35 -5.01
CA VAL A 65 12.49 -16.68 -5.78
C VAL A 65 13.56 -15.58 -5.80
N SER A 66 13.20 -14.34 -5.43
CA SER A 66 14.15 -13.23 -5.50
C SER A 66 15.11 -13.21 -4.32
N ASN A 67 16.38 -12.90 -4.59
CA ASN A 67 17.34 -12.60 -3.53
C ASN A 67 16.89 -11.40 -2.70
N PHE A 68 17.23 -11.35 -1.42
CA PHE A 68 16.81 -10.30 -0.47
C PHE A 68 16.99 -8.87 -1.03
N GLU A 69 18.14 -8.58 -1.61
CA GLU A 69 18.49 -7.25 -2.17
C GLU A 69 17.60 -6.81 -3.34
N LYS A 70 16.88 -7.74 -3.98
CA LYS A 70 16.00 -7.50 -5.13
C LYS A 70 14.56 -7.83 -4.84
N ASN A 71 14.27 -8.31 -3.64
CA ASN A 71 12.95 -8.71 -3.21
C ASN A 71 12.17 -7.48 -2.74
N ILE A 72 11.26 -6.98 -3.57
CA ILE A 72 10.55 -5.73 -3.31
C ILE A 72 9.81 -5.73 -1.98
N PRO A 73 8.96 -6.72 -1.64
CA PRO A 73 8.30 -6.78 -0.34
C PRO A 73 9.28 -6.77 0.84
N VAL A 74 10.34 -7.58 0.77
CA VAL A 74 11.36 -7.64 1.82
C VAL A 74 12.07 -6.30 1.98
N CYS A 75 12.47 -5.66 0.88
CA CYS A 75 13.13 -4.35 0.93
C CYS A 75 12.21 -3.29 1.56
N LEU A 76 10.93 -3.24 1.18
CA LEU A 76 9.99 -2.29 1.75
C LEU A 76 9.75 -2.54 3.24
N ALA A 77 9.59 -3.79 3.65
CA ALA A 77 9.44 -4.16 5.06
C ALA A 77 10.67 -3.73 5.89
N LEU A 78 11.88 -4.06 5.43
CA LEU A 78 13.10 -3.70 6.13
C LEU A 78 13.31 -2.18 6.21
N ILE A 79 12.94 -1.44 5.16
CA ILE A 79 13.01 0.02 5.14
C ILE A 79 12.01 0.61 6.14
N SER A 80 10.78 0.12 6.19
CA SER A 80 9.77 0.57 7.15
C SER A 80 10.19 0.29 8.61
N ILE A 81 10.72 -0.91 8.89
CA ILE A 81 11.30 -1.24 10.20
C ILE A 81 12.44 -0.28 10.54
N TRP A 82 13.33 -0.01 9.59
CA TRP A 82 14.45 0.93 9.78
C TRP A 82 13.95 2.33 10.13
N TYR A 83 12.99 2.85 9.40
CA TYR A 83 12.42 4.18 9.67
C TYR A 83 11.78 4.25 11.05
N ASN A 84 10.97 3.25 11.39
CA ASN A 84 10.20 3.25 12.63
C ASN A 84 11.11 3.07 13.87
N ASN A 85 12.10 2.18 13.82
CA ASN A 85 12.90 1.82 14.98
C ASN A 85 14.22 2.59 15.11
N PHE A 86 14.83 3.05 14.00
CA PHE A 86 16.16 3.68 14.01
C PHE A 86 16.14 5.15 13.62
N MET A 87 15.10 5.60 12.91
CA MET A 87 14.99 6.99 12.46
C MET A 87 13.89 7.76 13.20
N ASN A 88 13.19 7.14 14.16
CA ASN A 88 12.06 7.69 14.90
C ASN A 88 10.94 8.24 14.00
N CYS A 89 10.68 7.56 12.88
CA CYS A 89 9.58 7.89 11.98
C CYS A 89 8.32 7.17 12.44
N GLU A 90 7.46 7.85 13.17
CA GLU A 90 6.23 7.27 13.72
C GLU A 90 5.15 7.02 12.64
N THR A 91 5.28 7.68 11.49
CA THR A 91 4.26 7.65 10.43
C THR A 91 4.89 7.50 9.06
N GLU A 92 4.14 6.94 8.13
CA GLU A 92 4.51 6.76 6.73
C GLU A 92 3.35 7.21 5.82
N ALA A 93 3.66 8.05 4.82
CA ALA A 93 2.66 8.61 3.92
C ALA A 93 2.62 7.84 2.60
N VAL A 94 1.45 7.32 2.21
CA VAL A 94 1.22 6.64 0.94
C VAL A 94 0.53 7.58 -0.04
N LEU A 95 1.19 7.84 -1.17
CA LEU A 95 0.85 8.89 -2.12
C LEU A 95 0.64 8.33 -3.53
N PRO A 96 -0.54 7.72 -3.81
CA PRO A 96 -0.85 7.23 -5.16
C PRO A 96 -1.16 8.41 -6.10
N TYR A 97 -0.48 8.47 -7.24
CA TYR A 97 -0.73 9.42 -8.31
C TYR A 97 -1.76 8.88 -9.30
N SER A 98 -2.88 8.45 -8.74
CA SER A 98 -4.06 7.98 -9.46
C SER A 98 -5.30 8.12 -8.59
N GLU A 99 -6.35 8.75 -9.10
CA GLU A 99 -7.64 8.89 -8.39
C GLU A 99 -8.31 7.52 -8.16
N TYR A 100 -8.03 6.53 -9.01
CA TYR A 100 -8.52 5.15 -8.82
C TYR A 100 -7.99 4.49 -7.55
N LEU A 101 -6.88 4.99 -7.01
CA LEU A 101 -6.26 4.47 -5.79
C LEU A 101 -6.50 5.35 -4.56
N LYS A 102 -7.47 6.27 -4.59
CA LYS A 102 -7.74 7.20 -3.48
C LYS A 102 -8.04 6.51 -2.14
N PHE A 103 -8.57 5.31 -2.17
CA PHE A 103 -8.86 4.51 -0.98
C PHE A 103 -7.72 3.58 -0.57
N LEU A 104 -6.63 3.51 -1.34
CA LEU A 104 -5.49 2.65 -1.01
C LEU A 104 -4.89 2.94 0.37
N PRO A 105 -4.63 4.20 0.77
CA PRO A 105 -4.10 4.47 2.12
C PRO A 105 -5.02 3.93 3.22
N HIS A 106 -6.34 4.05 3.08
CA HIS A 106 -7.31 3.51 4.06
C HIS A 106 -7.30 1.97 4.11
N TYR A 107 -7.15 1.31 2.96
CA TYR A 107 -7.02 -0.14 2.91
C TYR A 107 -5.75 -0.61 3.62
N LEU A 108 -4.63 0.06 3.37
CA LEU A 108 -3.34 -0.24 3.99
C LEU A 108 -3.34 0.02 5.51
N GLN A 109 -4.16 0.95 6.01
CA GLN A 109 -4.31 1.15 7.45
C GLN A 109 -4.73 -0.14 8.16
N GLN A 110 -5.73 -0.84 7.63
CA GLN A 110 -6.14 -2.11 8.22
C GLN A 110 -5.08 -3.18 8.04
N MET A 111 -4.45 -3.25 6.87
CA MET A 111 -3.41 -4.24 6.60
C MET A 111 -2.23 -4.10 7.56
N PHE A 112 -1.67 -2.90 7.69
CA PHE A 112 -0.47 -2.66 8.50
C PHE A 112 -0.76 -2.41 9.97
N MET A 113 -1.68 -1.48 10.27
CA MET A 113 -1.86 -1.03 11.65
C MET A 113 -2.58 -2.06 12.51
N GLU A 114 -3.55 -2.81 11.95
CA GLU A 114 -4.21 -3.91 12.67
C GLU A 114 -3.32 -5.16 12.76
N SER A 115 -2.56 -5.48 11.71
CA SER A 115 -1.67 -6.64 11.69
C SER A 115 -0.50 -6.46 12.63
N ASN A 116 0.25 -5.36 12.48
CA ASN A 116 1.52 -5.13 13.15
C ASN A 116 1.41 -4.30 14.45
N GLY A 117 0.28 -3.64 14.69
CA GLY A 117 0.05 -2.81 15.88
C GLY A 117 -0.14 -3.62 17.17
N LYS A 118 0.79 -4.49 17.49
CA LYS A 118 0.74 -5.41 18.65
C LYS A 118 1.96 -5.22 19.53
N CYS A 119 1.73 -5.29 20.86
CA CYS A 119 2.79 -5.18 21.86
C CYS A 119 3.26 -6.54 22.40
N ILE A 120 2.76 -7.64 21.86
CA ILE A 120 3.09 -9.01 22.24
C ILE A 120 3.52 -9.77 20.99
N ASP A 121 4.65 -10.47 21.07
CA ASP A 121 5.18 -11.30 20.01
C ASP A 121 4.50 -12.68 19.89
N ARG A 122 4.97 -13.50 18.95
CA ARG A 122 4.46 -14.88 18.75
C ARG A 122 4.73 -15.83 19.93
N PHE A 123 5.65 -15.47 20.81
CA PHE A 123 6.00 -16.25 22.01
C PHE A 123 5.23 -15.78 23.24
N SER A 124 4.29 -14.85 23.09
CA SER A 124 3.50 -14.21 24.16
C SER A 124 4.33 -13.32 25.09
N GLU A 125 5.48 -12.84 24.62
CA GLU A 125 6.33 -11.92 25.34
C GLU A 125 6.08 -10.47 24.90
N LYS A 126 6.24 -9.53 25.82
CA LYS A 126 6.09 -8.10 25.51
C LYS A 126 7.31 -7.64 24.73
N VAL A 127 7.07 -6.99 23.57
CA VAL A 127 8.13 -6.40 22.76
C VAL A 127 8.62 -5.07 23.35
N ASP A 128 9.90 -4.77 23.14
CA ASP A 128 10.58 -3.53 23.55
C ASP A 128 10.99 -2.63 22.38
N TYR A 129 10.46 -2.93 21.19
CA TYR A 129 10.66 -2.20 19.94
C TYR A 129 9.33 -1.69 19.35
N GLN A 130 9.42 -0.81 18.37
CA GLN A 130 8.23 -0.30 17.66
C GLN A 130 7.75 -1.32 16.64
N THR A 131 6.47 -1.70 16.69
CA THR A 131 5.88 -2.76 15.86
C THR A 131 5.16 -2.23 14.63
N GLY A 132 4.22 -1.33 14.77
CA GLY A 132 3.42 -0.81 13.68
C GLY A 132 3.73 0.65 13.38
N THR A 133 3.85 1.02 12.10
CA THR A 133 3.88 2.42 11.68
C THR A 133 2.46 2.94 11.46
N ILE A 134 2.24 4.24 11.62
CA ILE A 134 0.96 4.88 11.34
C ILE A 134 0.90 5.21 9.85
N VAL A 135 0.09 4.47 9.10
CA VAL A 135 -0.10 4.67 7.66
C VAL A 135 -1.21 5.68 7.40
N TRP A 136 -0.92 6.67 6.56
CA TRP A 136 -1.85 7.69 6.12
C TRP A 136 -1.49 8.17 4.72
N GLY A 137 -2.27 9.06 4.13
CA GLY A 137 -1.95 9.61 2.82
C GLY A 137 -3.18 10.00 2.02
N GLY A 138 -2.98 10.16 0.73
CA GLY A 138 -4.00 10.56 -0.22
C GLY A 138 -3.45 10.67 -1.64
N THR A 139 -4.32 10.98 -2.60
CA THR A 139 -3.92 11.10 -4.01
C THR A 139 -2.94 12.27 -4.21
N GLY A 140 -1.90 12.04 -4.99
CA GLY A 140 -0.72 12.87 -5.12
C GLY A 140 -0.96 14.36 -5.29
N THR A 141 -1.62 14.80 -6.38
CA THR A 141 -1.82 16.23 -6.66
C THR A 141 -2.73 16.91 -5.64
N ASN A 142 -3.80 16.26 -5.18
CA ASN A 142 -4.70 16.81 -4.17
C ASN A 142 -3.98 16.97 -2.82
N SER A 143 -3.16 16.01 -2.46
CA SER A 143 -2.38 16.01 -1.22
C SER A 143 -1.35 17.13 -1.15
N GLN A 144 -0.87 17.63 -2.29
CA GLN A 144 0.05 18.78 -2.34
C GLN A 144 -0.54 20.02 -1.65
N HIS A 145 -1.85 20.21 -1.76
CA HIS A 145 -2.54 21.33 -1.11
C HIS A 145 -3.00 21.02 0.32
N ALA A 146 -2.82 19.79 0.78
CA ALA A 146 -3.27 19.37 2.11
C ALA A 146 -2.11 19.31 3.13
N PHE A 147 -1.03 18.61 2.81
CA PHE A 147 0.01 18.30 3.78
C PHE A 147 1.45 18.26 3.24
N PHE A 148 1.70 18.53 1.97
CA PHE A 148 3.06 18.52 1.43
C PHE A 148 3.96 19.60 2.04
N GLN A 149 3.38 20.69 2.51
CA GLN A 149 4.13 21.69 3.27
C GLN A 149 4.84 21.07 4.47
N LEU A 150 4.15 20.18 5.21
CA LEU A 150 4.73 19.46 6.34
C LEU A 150 5.85 18.51 5.90
N LEU A 151 5.66 17.80 4.77
CA LEU A 151 6.65 16.86 4.23
C LEU A 151 7.94 17.55 3.84
N HIS A 152 7.87 18.75 3.24
CA HIS A 152 9.04 19.49 2.75
C HIS A 152 9.72 20.34 3.79
N GLN A 153 8.96 21.02 4.66
CA GLN A 153 9.47 22.04 5.57
C GLN A 153 9.15 21.77 7.04
N GLY A 154 8.41 20.70 7.33
CA GLY A 154 8.09 20.35 8.70
C GLY A 154 9.31 19.92 9.52
N THR A 155 9.11 19.82 10.83
CA THR A 155 10.14 19.37 11.78
C THR A 155 10.19 17.86 11.96
N LYS A 156 9.14 17.13 11.49
CA LYS A 156 9.08 15.68 11.54
C LYS A 156 9.66 15.07 10.27
N LEU A 157 10.37 13.96 10.42
CA LEU A 157 10.77 13.12 9.30
C LEU A 157 9.64 12.14 8.99
N ILE A 158 9.10 12.20 7.77
CA ILE A 158 7.97 11.38 7.35
C ILE A 158 8.36 10.69 6.04
N PRO A 159 8.67 9.38 6.07
CA PRO A 159 8.86 8.59 4.87
C PRO A 159 7.62 8.60 3.98
N CYS A 160 7.83 8.60 2.66
CA CYS A 160 6.74 8.69 1.70
C CYS A 160 6.86 7.61 0.63
N ASP A 161 5.77 6.88 0.38
CA ASP A 161 5.65 5.95 -0.73
C ASP A 161 4.87 6.58 -1.88
N PHE A 162 5.56 6.92 -2.94
CA PHE A 162 4.99 7.45 -4.17
C PHE A 162 4.66 6.32 -5.14
N ILE A 163 3.39 6.21 -5.54
CA ILE A 163 2.92 5.17 -6.46
C ILE A 163 2.46 5.84 -7.75
N GLY A 164 3.12 5.53 -8.86
CA GLY A 164 2.87 6.14 -10.17
C GLY A 164 2.64 5.12 -11.29
N PHE A 165 2.18 5.60 -12.44
CA PHE A 165 1.87 4.80 -13.61
C PHE A 165 2.39 5.51 -14.85
N LYS A 166 3.16 4.81 -15.70
CA LYS A 166 3.77 5.39 -16.90
C LYS A 166 2.75 5.83 -17.96
N SER A 167 1.60 5.14 -18.02
CA SER A 167 0.62 5.37 -19.09
C SER A 167 -0.76 5.72 -18.53
N SER A 168 -1.46 6.65 -19.21
CA SER A 168 -2.84 7.03 -18.94
C SER A 168 -3.82 5.90 -19.28
N LEU A 169 -4.94 5.83 -18.53
CA LEU A 169 -6.08 4.98 -18.88
C LEU A 169 -6.96 5.58 -20.00
N HIS A 170 -6.94 6.88 -20.17
CA HIS A 170 -7.94 7.62 -20.95
C HIS A 170 -7.40 8.21 -22.25
N GLY A 171 -6.13 7.93 -22.60
CA GLY A 171 -5.51 8.49 -23.80
C GLY A 171 -5.31 10.02 -23.76
N ASN A 172 -5.39 10.63 -22.58
CA ASN A 172 -5.07 12.04 -22.38
C ASN A 172 -3.62 12.16 -21.90
N ASP A 173 -2.70 12.08 -22.85
CA ASP A 173 -1.28 12.02 -22.53
C ASP A 173 -0.75 13.35 -21.98
N ASP A 174 -1.23 14.51 -22.45
CA ASP A 174 -0.80 15.82 -21.94
C ASP A 174 -1.11 15.99 -20.43
N SER A 175 -2.32 15.61 -19.99
CA SER A 175 -2.69 15.67 -18.58
C SER A 175 -1.91 14.64 -17.75
N HIS A 176 -1.65 13.48 -18.33
CA HIS A 176 -0.89 12.42 -17.68
C HIS A 176 0.59 12.80 -17.53
N ASP A 177 1.19 13.39 -18.55
CA ASP A 177 2.57 13.87 -18.51
C ASP A 177 2.76 14.97 -17.45
N LYS A 178 1.79 15.87 -17.31
CA LYS A 178 1.78 16.86 -16.22
C LYS A 178 1.68 16.19 -14.84
N LEU A 179 0.84 15.17 -14.70
CA LEU A 179 0.72 14.39 -13.46
C LEU A 179 2.05 13.71 -13.12
N MET A 180 2.68 13.04 -14.10
CA MET A 180 3.94 12.34 -13.90
C MET A 180 5.13 13.30 -13.70
N SER A 181 5.10 14.47 -14.34
CA SER A 181 6.07 15.54 -14.06
C SER A 181 5.99 16.00 -12.61
N ASN A 182 4.78 16.17 -12.06
CA ASN A 182 4.60 16.47 -10.64
C ASN A 182 5.08 15.33 -9.73
N PHE A 183 4.78 14.08 -10.09
CA PHE A 183 5.24 12.90 -9.37
C PHE A 183 6.76 12.88 -9.21
N VAL A 184 7.50 13.07 -10.32
CA VAL A 184 8.97 13.11 -10.31
C VAL A 184 9.50 14.35 -9.59
N ALA A 185 8.90 15.52 -9.81
CA ALA A 185 9.33 16.76 -9.18
C ALA A 185 9.20 16.71 -7.66
N GLN A 186 8.14 16.09 -7.12
CA GLN A 186 7.93 15.97 -5.69
C GLN A 186 8.93 15.03 -5.03
N THR A 187 9.21 13.88 -5.62
CA THR A 187 10.22 12.94 -5.12
C THR A 187 11.62 13.56 -5.17
N GLN A 188 11.94 14.27 -6.26
CA GLN A 188 13.20 14.98 -6.40
C GLN A 188 13.33 16.10 -5.35
N ALA A 189 12.28 16.90 -5.13
CA ALA A 189 12.30 17.98 -4.15
C ALA A 189 12.47 17.46 -2.71
N LEU A 190 11.86 16.34 -2.36
CA LEU A 190 12.07 15.68 -1.06
C LEU A 190 13.53 15.22 -0.90
N MET A 191 14.14 14.66 -1.94
CA MET A 191 15.50 14.14 -1.91
C MET A 191 16.54 15.27 -1.87
N VAL A 192 16.46 16.23 -2.79
CA VAL A 192 17.51 17.23 -3.03
C VAL A 192 17.28 18.50 -2.23
N GLY A 193 16.02 18.82 -1.96
CA GLY A 193 15.65 20.13 -1.41
C GLY A 193 15.78 21.25 -2.45
N GLY A 194 15.83 22.48 -1.98
CA GLY A 194 15.97 23.64 -2.84
C GLY A 194 15.85 24.97 -2.11
N SER A 195 16.17 26.05 -2.81
CA SER A 195 16.02 27.40 -2.31
C SER A 195 15.60 28.33 -3.46
N MET A 196 14.60 29.17 -3.19
CA MET A 196 14.21 30.25 -4.10
C MET A 196 14.64 31.59 -3.48
N GLY A 197 15.88 31.97 -3.73
CA GLY A 197 16.51 33.18 -3.18
C GLY A 197 16.84 33.05 -1.69
N ASP A 198 17.05 34.18 -1.01
CA ASP A 198 17.49 34.24 0.38
C ASP A 198 16.36 34.15 1.41
N ASN A 199 15.11 34.04 0.95
CA ASN A 199 13.97 33.95 1.84
C ASN A 199 13.94 32.57 2.56
N PRO A 200 14.08 32.54 3.91
CA PRO A 200 14.12 31.31 4.67
C PRO A 200 12.80 30.50 4.56
N PHE A 201 11.65 31.14 4.31
CA PHE A 201 10.37 30.47 4.11
C PHE A 201 10.25 29.74 2.77
N ARG A 202 11.21 29.92 1.87
CA ARG A 202 11.28 29.26 0.56
C ARG A 202 12.46 28.26 0.46
N LYS A 203 12.99 27.85 1.60
CA LYS A 203 14.06 26.84 1.67
C LYS A 203 13.46 25.48 2.03
N PHE A 204 13.82 24.48 1.24
CA PHE A 204 13.53 23.09 1.49
C PHE A 204 14.82 22.37 1.81
N LYS A 205 14.90 21.71 2.96
CA LYS A 205 16.17 21.10 3.40
C LYS A 205 16.59 19.90 2.54
N GLY A 206 15.64 19.19 1.91
CA GLY A 206 15.88 17.91 1.24
C GLY A 206 16.20 16.80 2.25
N ASN A 207 16.78 15.70 1.76
CA ASN A 207 17.12 14.52 2.54
C ASN A 207 15.92 13.94 3.31
N ASN A 208 14.71 14.08 2.75
CA ASN A 208 13.50 13.44 3.23
C ASN A 208 13.31 12.11 2.48
N PRO A 209 13.20 10.98 3.19
CA PRO A 209 13.17 9.67 2.56
C PRO A 209 11.86 9.44 1.78
N SER A 210 11.99 8.84 0.60
CA SER A 210 10.84 8.40 -0.17
C SER A 210 11.17 7.19 -1.03
N ASN A 211 10.18 6.31 -1.20
CA ASN A 211 10.21 5.23 -2.16
C ASN A 211 9.38 5.60 -3.40
N THR A 212 9.78 5.10 -4.55
CA THR A 212 9.05 5.30 -5.80
C THR A 212 8.67 3.95 -6.38
N ILE A 213 7.39 3.65 -6.43
CA ILE A 213 6.82 2.44 -7.01
C ILE A 213 6.15 2.82 -8.32
N LEU A 214 6.69 2.34 -9.44
CA LEU A 214 6.25 2.73 -10.77
C LEU A 214 5.77 1.51 -11.55
N PHE A 215 4.50 1.51 -11.92
CA PHE A 215 3.87 0.53 -12.81
C PHE A 215 3.74 1.06 -14.24
N ASP A 216 3.56 0.18 -15.20
CA ASP A 216 3.34 0.60 -16.59
C ASP A 216 1.97 1.26 -16.75
N LYS A 217 0.90 0.66 -16.20
CA LYS A 217 -0.48 1.17 -16.31
C LYS A 217 -1.33 0.69 -15.14
N VAL A 218 -2.36 1.48 -14.78
CA VAL A 218 -3.41 1.01 -13.86
C VAL A 218 -4.16 -0.14 -14.53
N SER A 219 -4.20 -1.29 -13.89
CA SER A 219 -4.89 -2.49 -14.38
C SER A 219 -5.26 -3.39 -13.19
N PRO A 220 -6.18 -4.35 -13.37
CA PRO A 220 -6.43 -5.34 -12.34
C PRO A 220 -5.15 -6.08 -11.92
N GLU A 221 -4.27 -6.39 -12.86
CA GLU A 221 -3.02 -7.09 -12.60
C GLU A 221 -2.04 -6.22 -11.77
N SER A 222 -1.85 -4.94 -12.13
CA SER A 222 -0.99 -4.04 -11.35
C SER A 222 -1.53 -3.79 -9.95
N LEU A 223 -2.87 -3.73 -9.80
CA LEU A 223 -3.51 -3.60 -8.49
C LEU A 223 -3.30 -4.85 -7.64
N GLY A 224 -3.48 -6.05 -8.21
CA GLY A 224 -3.23 -7.31 -7.51
C GLY A 224 -1.77 -7.44 -7.05
N CYS A 225 -0.83 -7.07 -7.92
CA CYS A 225 0.59 -7.02 -7.60
C CYS A 225 0.88 -6.03 -6.44
N LEU A 226 0.33 -4.81 -6.49
CA LEU A 226 0.52 -3.78 -5.46
C LEU A 226 -0.02 -4.21 -4.10
N LEU A 227 -1.24 -4.74 -4.05
CA LEU A 227 -1.85 -5.18 -2.79
C LEU A 227 -1.11 -6.37 -2.19
N TYR A 228 -0.67 -7.33 -3.00
CA TYR A 228 0.09 -8.47 -2.53
C TYR A 228 1.51 -8.10 -2.10
N THR A 229 2.12 -7.05 -2.68
CA THR A 229 3.39 -6.49 -2.21
C THR A 229 3.30 -6.07 -0.74
N SER A 230 2.20 -5.41 -0.39
CA SER A 230 1.94 -4.96 0.97
C SER A 230 1.62 -6.13 1.93
N ASP A 231 0.91 -7.15 1.44
CA ASP A 231 0.58 -8.38 2.15
C ASP A 231 1.84 -9.19 2.51
N ALA A 232 2.67 -9.48 1.51
CA ALA A 232 3.91 -10.24 1.70
C ALA A 232 4.92 -9.50 2.61
N ALA A 233 4.92 -8.17 2.62
CA ALA A 233 5.73 -7.38 3.55
C ALA A 233 5.25 -7.49 5.00
N ASP A 234 3.94 -7.66 5.22
CA ASP A 234 3.32 -7.80 6.54
C ASP A 234 3.53 -9.19 7.15
N GLU A 235 3.50 -10.26 6.34
CA GLU A 235 3.67 -11.63 6.82
C GLU A 235 5.14 -12.02 7.12
N GLY A 236 6.08 -11.23 6.67
CA GLY A 236 7.52 -11.50 6.78
C GLY A 236 8.16 -11.09 8.10
N VAL A 237 7.41 -10.52 9.06
CA VAL A 237 7.93 -9.95 10.33
C VAL A 237 7.48 -10.75 11.54
#